data_ce9ed30a3e0318ee24b5118b94a23818
#
_entry.id   ce9ed30a3e0318ee24b5118b94a23818
#
_cell.length_a   1.000
_cell.length_b   1.000
_cell.length_c   1.000
_cell.angle_alpha   90.00
_cell.angle_beta   90.00
_cell.angle_gamma   90.00
#
_symmetry.space_group_name_H-M   'P 1'
#
loop_
_entity.id
_entity.type
_entity.pdbx_description
1 polymer ?
#
loop_
_entity_poly.entity_id
_entity_poly.type
_entity_poly.pdbx_seq_one_letter_code
_entity_poly.pdbx_strand_id
1 'polypeptide(L)'
;MHPEWENAKQRYHSIQPPEGLSAGVEEAVRRGDQARRRHTAFRRSLTTALAGCACFILLVNASPTFAQAVSGVPVLGPLARVFTAREYALEDEEHQIKVRLPGLADTGNEALEERVNHEIDTRVQALVDEAEQWAQEGRDAYLATGGDPADYTPVMIDADYVVEHQSERYLSFVVTVTQTRATASQQFFPYTVDLETGEDVTLQDLLGEDWKETVNASVKEQIAQRSQDPDNFYWDGSNGIEGFTSVRDDQPFYLNADGNPVVMFEEYEIAPGYVGIEEFEIVPQGE
;
A
#
# COMPACT_ATOMS: atom_id res chain seq x y z
N MET A 1 -29.67 11.60 -50.53
CA MET A 1 -29.72 10.95 -49.19
C MET A 1 -29.97 9.45 -49.42
N HIS A 2 -29.08 8.55 -48.98
CA HIS A 2 -29.13 7.11 -49.31
C HIS A 2 -30.28 6.48 -48.52
N PRO A 3 -31.24 5.76 -49.18
CA PRO A 3 -32.39 5.13 -48.53
C PRO A 3 -32.03 4.09 -47.45
N GLU A 4 -30.83 3.53 -47.56
CA GLU A 4 -30.32 2.58 -46.54
C GLU A 4 -30.08 3.21 -45.17
N TRP A 5 -29.72 4.51 -45.10
CA TRP A 5 -29.54 5.24 -43.84
C TRP A 5 -30.85 5.47 -43.09
N GLU A 6 -31.92 5.78 -43.81
CA GLU A 6 -33.24 5.96 -43.20
C GLU A 6 -33.79 4.65 -42.67
N ASN A 7 -33.58 3.54 -43.37
CA ASN A 7 -33.96 2.20 -42.90
C ASN A 7 -33.15 1.77 -41.68
N ALA A 8 -31.84 2.07 -41.63
CA ALA A 8 -30.98 1.79 -40.47
C ALA A 8 -31.42 2.61 -39.24
N LYS A 9 -31.75 3.90 -39.46
CA LYS A 9 -32.25 4.80 -38.41
C LYS A 9 -33.62 4.38 -37.87
N GLN A 10 -34.52 3.94 -38.74
CA GLN A 10 -35.80 3.40 -38.32
C GLN A 10 -35.67 2.09 -37.53
N ARG A 11 -34.76 1.19 -37.94
CA ARG A 11 -34.46 -0.02 -37.16
C ARG A 11 -33.89 0.31 -35.78
N TYR A 12 -32.99 1.27 -35.70
CA TYR A 12 -32.44 1.69 -34.42
C TYR A 12 -33.47 2.30 -33.48
N HIS A 13 -34.41 3.11 -33.99
CA HIS A 13 -35.48 3.69 -33.20
C HIS A 13 -36.61 2.69 -32.85
N SER A 14 -36.67 1.55 -33.55
CA SER A 14 -37.65 0.48 -33.24
C SER A 14 -37.18 -0.49 -32.15
N ILE A 15 -35.89 -0.40 -31.72
CA ILE A 15 -35.36 -1.20 -30.61
C ILE A 15 -35.91 -0.59 -29.31
N GLN A 16 -36.92 -1.23 -28.75
CA GLN A 16 -37.39 -0.88 -27.40
C GLN A 16 -36.52 -1.57 -26.35
N PRO A 17 -36.08 -0.85 -25.31
CA PRO A 17 -35.39 -1.49 -24.20
C PRO A 17 -36.26 -2.60 -23.59
N PRO A 18 -35.67 -3.72 -23.14
CA PRO A 18 -36.43 -4.78 -22.48
C PRO A 18 -37.24 -4.23 -21.31
N GLU A 19 -38.49 -4.72 -21.16
CA GLU A 19 -39.32 -4.39 -20.01
C GLU A 19 -38.53 -4.82 -18.73
N GLY A 20 -38.26 -3.88 -17.84
CA GLY A 20 -37.48 -4.12 -16.62
C GLY A 20 -36.02 -3.61 -16.64
N LEU A 21 -35.51 -3.12 -17.78
CA LEU A 21 -34.15 -2.57 -17.82
C LEU A 21 -33.99 -1.38 -16.85
N SER A 22 -34.97 -0.49 -16.78
CA SER A 22 -34.97 0.64 -15.84
C SER A 22 -34.96 0.18 -14.39
N ALA A 23 -35.76 -0.85 -14.05
CA ALA A 23 -35.79 -1.42 -12.71
C ALA A 23 -34.47 -2.14 -12.37
N GLY A 24 -33.84 -2.81 -13.34
CA GLY A 24 -32.53 -3.43 -13.18
C GLY A 24 -31.42 -2.41 -12.95
N VAL A 25 -31.43 -1.29 -13.68
CA VAL A 25 -30.49 -0.19 -13.51
C VAL A 25 -30.70 0.51 -12.16
N GLU A 26 -31.94 0.78 -11.75
CA GLU A 26 -32.25 1.36 -10.44
C GLU A 26 -31.80 0.44 -9.28
N GLU A 27 -31.98 -0.86 -9.43
CA GLU A 27 -31.54 -1.86 -8.44
C GLU A 27 -30.01 -1.92 -8.38
N ALA A 28 -29.31 -1.91 -9.53
CA ALA A 28 -27.86 -1.89 -9.59
C ALA A 28 -27.28 -0.60 -8.96
N VAL A 29 -27.85 0.56 -9.26
CA VAL A 29 -27.47 1.84 -8.63
C VAL A 29 -27.69 1.80 -7.12
N ARG A 30 -28.84 1.26 -6.67
CA ARG A 30 -29.14 1.15 -5.24
C ARG A 30 -28.18 0.21 -4.51
N ARG A 31 -27.78 -0.91 -5.13
CA ARG A 31 -26.77 -1.82 -4.58
C ARG A 31 -25.40 -1.16 -4.53
N GLY A 32 -25.01 -0.46 -5.58
CA GLY A 32 -23.77 0.32 -5.62
C GLY A 32 -23.73 1.40 -4.53
N ASP A 33 -24.83 2.13 -4.33
CA ASP A 33 -24.92 3.14 -3.28
C ASP A 33 -24.90 2.55 -1.85
N GLN A 34 -25.48 1.36 -1.66
CA GLN A 34 -25.42 0.67 -0.37
C GLN A 34 -24.01 0.14 -0.08
N ALA A 35 -23.33 -0.43 -1.07
CA ALA A 35 -21.95 -0.86 -0.96
C ALA A 35 -21.02 0.34 -0.66
N ARG A 36 -21.19 1.44 -1.40
CA ARG A 36 -20.44 2.68 -1.19
C ARG A 36 -20.66 3.29 0.20
N ARG A 37 -21.87 3.24 0.74
CA ARG A 37 -22.19 3.72 2.11
C ARG A 37 -21.55 2.85 3.18
N ARG A 38 -21.52 1.53 3.00
CA ARG A 38 -20.83 0.60 3.93
C ARG A 38 -19.31 0.80 3.89
N HIS A 39 -18.70 0.92 2.71
CA HIS A 39 -17.29 1.25 2.55
C HIS A 39 -16.95 2.64 3.13
N THR A 40 -17.82 3.63 2.95
CA THR A 40 -17.58 4.98 3.47
C THR A 40 -17.74 5.05 5.00
N ALA A 41 -18.61 4.24 5.59
CA ALA A 41 -18.76 4.15 7.05
C ALA A 41 -17.56 3.45 7.68
N PHE A 42 -17.09 2.35 7.09
CA PHE A 42 -15.89 1.62 7.52
C PHE A 42 -14.62 2.47 7.33
N ARG A 43 -14.47 3.13 6.16
CA ARG A 43 -13.36 4.08 5.93
C ARG A 43 -13.42 5.27 6.90
N ARG A 44 -14.58 5.79 7.27
CA ARG A 44 -14.70 6.89 8.22
C ARG A 44 -14.33 6.48 9.65
N SER A 45 -14.63 5.26 10.09
CA SER A 45 -14.18 4.77 11.40
C SER A 45 -12.68 4.50 11.41
N LEU A 46 -12.13 3.93 10.32
CA LEU A 46 -10.70 3.71 10.17
C LEU A 46 -9.92 5.03 10.04
N THR A 47 -10.42 5.98 9.22
CA THR A 47 -9.80 7.31 9.10
C THR A 47 -9.90 8.13 10.39
N THR A 48 -10.89 7.90 11.25
CA THR A 48 -10.97 8.60 12.53
C THR A 48 -9.96 8.06 13.54
N ALA A 49 -9.71 6.75 13.54
CA ALA A 49 -8.66 6.13 14.35
C ALA A 49 -7.24 6.51 13.85
N LEU A 50 -7.01 6.40 12.52
CA LEU A 50 -5.77 6.83 11.87
C LEU A 50 -5.50 8.33 12.01
N ALA A 51 -6.54 9.18 11.89
CA ALA A 51 -6.40 10.61 12.14
C ALA A 51 -6.08 10.92 13.62
N GLY A 52 -6.59 10.13 14.55
CA GLY A 52 -6.24 10.25 15.97
C GLY A 52 -4.78 9.94 16.24
N CYS A 53 -4.26 8.85 15.67
CA CYS A 53 -2.85 8.46 15.78
C CYS A 53 -1.94 9.46 15.04
N ALA A 54 -2.29 9.87 13.82
CA ALA A 54 -1.52 10.87 13.08
C ALA A 54 -1.51 12.23 13.78
N CYS A 55 -2.63 12.68 14.34
CA CYS A 55 -2.68 13.90 15.14
C CYS A 55 -1.85 13.78 16.43
N PHE A 56 -1.85 12.62 17.07
CA PHE A 56 -1.04 12.35 18.25
C PHE A 56 0.46 12.40 17.92
N ILE A 57 0.88 11.73 16.86
CA ILE A 57 2.26 11.73 16.36
C ILE A 57 2.69 13.15 15.95
N LEU A 58 1.83 13.89 15.24
CA LEU A 58 2.10 15.28 14.87
C LEU A 58 2.22 16.20 16.11
N LEU A 59 1.38 16.02 17.13
CA LEU A 59 1.45 16.79 18.36
C LEU A 59 2.70 16.48 19.19
N VAL A 60 3.10 15.21 19.26
CA VAL A 60 4.36 14.80 19.92
C VAL A 60 5.57 15.39 19.19
N ASN A 61 5.57 15.39 17.86
CA ASN A 61 6.70 15.91 17.07
C ASN A 61 6.70 17.45 16.92
N ALA A 62 5.53 18.11 16.95
CA ALA A 62 5.42 19.55 16.77
C ALA A 62 5.55 20.37 18.04
N SER A 63 5.43 19.75 19.23
CA SER A 63 5.45 20.48 20.51
C SER A 63 6.34 19.78 21.53
N PRO A 64 7.55 20.34 21.79
CA PRO A 64 8.43 19.83 22.86
C PRO A 64 7.75 19.76 24.23
N THR A 65 6.81 20.68 24.51
CA THR A 65 6.03 20.72 25.75
C THR A 65 5.02 19.57 25.83
N PHE A 66 4.42 19.19 24.70
CA PHE A 66 3.52 18.05 24.64
C PHE A 66 4.30 16.72 24.73
N ALA A 67 5.45 16.62 24.07
CA ALA A 67 6.35 15.47 24.18
C ALA A 67 6.81 15.26 25.64
N GLN A 68 7.16 16.32 26.38
CA GLN A 68 7.50 16.25 27.81
C GLN A 68 6.30 15.85 28.69
N ALA A 69 5.11 16.33 28.38
CA ALA A 69 3.90 15.97 29.14
C ALA A 69 3.53 14.49 28.94
N VAL A 70 3.73 13.95 27.74
CA VAL A 70 3.48 12.55 27.39
C VAL A 70 4.56 11.62 27.95
N SER A 71 5.82 12.04 27.98
CA SER A 71 6.92 11.25 28.56
C SER A 71 6.81 11.04 30.08
N GLY A 72 6.01 11.87 30.77
CA GLY A 72 5.71 11.73 32.20
C GLY A 72 4.56 10.75 32.50
N VAL A 73 3.91 10.15 31.53
CA VAL A 73 2.85 9.15 31.69
C VAL A 73 3.48 7.76 31.80
N PRO A 74 3.34 7.04 32.94
CA PRO A 74 4.03 5.75 33.14
C PRO A 74 3.68 4.64 32.14
N VAL A 75 2.59 4.82 31.39
CA VAL A 75 2.11 3.86 30.35
C VAL A 75 2.73 4.13 28.97
N LEU A 76 3.35 5.30 28.79
CA LEU A 76 3.99 5.71 27.55
C LEU A 76 5.53 5.73 27.70
N GLY A 77 6.06 4.87 28.55
CA GLY A 77 7.51 4.65 28.74
C GLY A 77 8.29 4.68 27.43
N PRO A 78 9.48 4.23 27.28
CA PRO A 78 10.33 4.47 26.12
C PRO A 78 9.71 3.88 24.84
N LEU A 79 8.67 4.53 24.30
CA LEU A 79 8.15 4.25 22.98
C LEU A 79 9.16 4.79 21.99
N ALA A 80 9.68 3.90 21.16
CA ALA A 80 10.53 4.28 20.04
C ALA A 80 9.82 5.36 19.22
N ARG A 81 10.51 6.43 18.89
CA ARG A 81 9.95 7.50 18.08
C ARG A 81 10.29 7.24 16.63
N VAL A 82 9.25 6.98 15.84
CA VAL A 82 9.38 7.10 14.39
C VAL A 82 9.05 8.56 14.05
N PHE A 83 9.98 9.24 13.46
CA PHE A 83 9.85 10.63 13.04
C PHE A 83 10.15 10.76 11.55
N THR A 84 9.72 11.86 10.93
CA THR A 84 10.12 12.16 9.56
C THR A 84 11.57 12.66 9.55
N ALA A 85 12.50 11.79 9.18
CA ALA A 85 13.94 12.09 9.16
C ALA A 85 14.32 12.94 7.96
N ARG A 86 13.67 12.74 6.82
CA ARG A 86 13.89 13.49 5.59
C ARG A 86 12.55 13.78 4.92
N GLU A 87 12.38 15.03 4.51
CA GLU A 87 11.26 15.45 3.69
C GLU A 87 11.77 16.43 2.64
N TYR A 88 11.52 16.16 1.37
CA TYR A 88 11.79 17.09 0.29
C TYR A 88 10.83 16.88 -0.87
N ALA A 89 10.66 17.91 -1.68
CA ALA A 89 9.93 17.87 -2.93
C ALA A 89 10.76 18.55 -4.01
N LEU A 90 10.83 17.91 -5.17
CA LEU A 90 11.41 18.44 -6.39
C LEU A 90 10.33 18.44 -7.46
N GLU A 91 10.10 19.58 -8.10
CA GLU A 91 9.17 19.72 -9.21
C GLU A 91 9.85 20.51 -10.33
N ASP A 92 10.08 19.85 -11.45
CA ASP A 92 10.66 20.45 -12.67
C ASP A 92 10.00 19.87 -13.93
N GLU A 93 10.59 20.12 -15.10
CA GLU A 93 10.05 19.64 -16.38
C GLU A 93 10.17 18.11 -16.55
N GLU A 94 10.98 17.44 -15.78
CA GLU A 94 11.29 16.01 -15.90
C GLU A 94 10.71 15.19 -14.76
N HIS A 95 10.60 15.80 -13.55
CA HIS A 95 10.29 15.09 -12.31
C HIS A 95 9.26 15.81 -11.46
N GLN A 96 8.42 15.02 -10.80
CA GLN A 96 7.64 15.41 -9.63
C GLN A 96 7.96 14.40 -8.51
N ILE A 97 8.94 14.77 -7.66
CA ILE A 97 9.43 13.90 -6.60
C ILE A 97 8.94 14.44 -5.27
N LYS A 98 8.27 13.59 -4.48
CA LYS A 98 7.93 13.83 -3.09
C LYS A 98 8.49 12.70 -2.26
N VAL A 99 9.27 13.04 -1.25
CA VAL A 99 9.90 12.06 -0.38
C VAL A 99 9.63 12.43 1.06
N ARG A 100 9.06 11.51 1.82
CA ARG A 100 8.95 11.52 3.27
C ARG A 100 9.50 10.21 3.79
N LEU A 101 10.64 10.25 4.45
CA LEU A 101 11.29 9.06 5.00
C LEU A 101 11.19 9.03 6.51
N PRO A 102 10.88 7.86 7.10
CA PRO A 102 10.94 7.69 8.54
C PRO A 102 12.39 7.66 9.01
N GLY A 103 12.57 8.02 10.27
CA GLY A 103 13.78 7.75 11.01
C GLY A 103 13.44 7.23 12.39
N LEU A 104 14.26 6.34 12.91
CA LEU A 104 14.17 5.83 14.26
C LEU A 104 15.05 6.67 15.20
N ALA A 105 14.51 7.02 16.37
CA ALA A 105 15.24 7.64 17.46
C ALA A 105 14.63 7.25 18.81
N ASP A 106 15.40 7.43 19.88
CA ASP A 106 14.96 7.16 21.24
C ASP A 106 14.46 5.71 21.47
N THR A 107 14.99 4.74 20.69
CA THR A 107 14.70 3.30 20.85
C THR A 107 15.42 2.70 22.05
N GLY A 108 16.48 3.38 22.53
CA GLY A 108 17.42 2.84 23.50
C GLY A 108 18.52 1.97 22.90
N ASN A 109 18.51 1.77 21.57
CA ASN A 109 19.49 1.00 20.84
C ASN A 109 20.02 1.81 19.63
N GLU A 110 21.12 2.54 19.84
CA GLU A 110 21.73 3.41 18.84
C GLU A 110 22.15 2.63 17.57
N ALA A 111 22.61 1.40 17.72
CA ALA A 111 23.02 0.56 16.59
C ALA A 111 21.83 0.16 15.70
N LEU A 112 20.66 -0.12 16.32
CA LEU A 112 19.41 -0.36 15.60
C LEU A 112 18.98 0.89 14.82
N GLU A 113 18.99 2.05 15.48
CA GLU A 113 18.62 3.33 14.86
C GLU A 113 19.50 3.62 13.64
N GLU A 114 20.82 3.51 13.80
CA GLU A 114 21.78 3.77 12.73
C GLU A 114 21.60 2.79 11.56
N ARG A 115 21.44 1.48 11.84
CA ARG A 115 21.23 0.44 10.82
C ARG A 115 19.96 0.68 10.01
N VAL A 116 18.83 0.82 10.68
CA VAL A 116 17.53 0.95 10.00
C VAL A 116 17.44 2.27 9.23
N ASN A 117 17.88 3.38 9.83
CA ASN A 117 17.90 4.68 9.16
C ASN A 117 18.78 4.67 7.91
N HIS A 118 19.95 4.03 7.98
CA HIS A 118 20.85 3.92 6.82
C HIS A 118 20.24 3.04 5.72
N GLU A 119 19.61 1.94 6.09
CA GLU A 119 19.00 1.03 5.11
C GLU A 119 17.83 1.71 4.36
N ILE A 120 16.95 2.40 5.08
CA ILE A 120 15.84 3.15 4.47
C ILE A 120 16.38 4.20 3.49
N ASP A 121 17.33 5.00 3.95
CA ASP A 121 17.93 6.07 3.13
C ASP A 121 18.56 5.50 1.85
N THR A 122 19.33 4.42 1.99
CA THR A 122 20.01 3.78 0.85
C THR A 122 19.01 3.21 -0.16
N ARG A 123 17.97 2.52 0.31
CA ARG A 123 16.95 1.91 -0.58
C ARG A 123 16.17 2.98 -1.33
N VAL A 124 15.65 3.98 -0.63
CA VAL A 124 14.84 5.01 -1.28
C VAL A 124 15.69 5.88 -2.20
N GLN A 125 16.93 6.22 -1.80
CA GLN A 125 17.83 6.96 -2.68
C GLN A 125 18.10 6.21 -3.99
N ALA A 126 18.35 4.91 -3.92
CA ALA A 126 18.57 4.09 -5.13
C ALA A 126 17.35 4.11 -6.08
N LEU A 127 16.13 4.07 -5.53
CA LEU A 127 14.90 4.16 -6.35
C LEU A 127 14.70 5.55 -6.95
N VAL A 128 15.02 6.60 -6.22
CA VAL A 128 14.98 7.98 -6.73
C VAL A 128 15.99 8.15 -7.85
N ASP A 129 17.24 7.73 -7.66
CA ASP A 129 18.32 7.83 -8.66
C ASP A 129 17.95 7.05 -9.94
N GLU A 130 17.39 5.85 -9.81
CA GLU A 130 16.91 5.05 -10.95
C GLU A 130 15.77 5.76 -11.70
N ALA A 131 14.83 6.33 -10.97
CA ALA A 131 13.71 7.03 -11.57
C ALA A 131 14.12 8.34 -12.23
N GLU A 132 15.09 9.08 -11.67
CA GLU A 132 15.68 10.26 -12.30
C GLU A 132 16.37 9.90 -13.61
N GLN A 133 17.17 8.82 -13.63
CA GLN A 133 17.81 8.36 -14.86
C GLN A 133 16.77 8.03 -15.94
N TRP A 134 15.71 7.33 -15.58
CA TRP A 134 14.66 6.97 -16.53
C TRP A 134 13.82 8.16 -17.00
N ALA A 135 13.60 9.15 -16.14
CA ALA A 135 12.94 10.38 -16.54
C ALA A 135 13.73 11.11 -17.62
N GLN A 136 15.03 11.23 -17.44
CA GLN A 136 15.93 11.85 -18.41
C GLN A 136 15.95 11.07 -19.73
N GLU A 137 16.16 9.75 -19.69
CA GLU A 137 16.16 8.90 -20.89
C GLU A 137 14.82 8.95 -21.62
N GLY A 138 13.70 8.92 -20.89
CA GLY A 138 12.36 8.99 -21.44
C GLY A 138 12.06 10.33 -22.12
N ARG A 139 12.48 11.45 -21.53
CA ARG A 139 12.34 12.78 -22.11
C ARG A 139 13.16 12.93 -23.37
N ASP A 140 14.42 12.51 -23.33
CA ASP A 140 15.32 12.54 -24.50
C ASP A 140 14.75 11.74 -25.67
N ALA A 141 14.24 10.53 -25.40
CA ALA A 141 13.60 9.71 -26.42
C ALA A 141 12.33 10.35 -26.97
N TYR A 142 11.49 10.95 -26.14
CA TYR A 142 10.27 11.67 -26.53
C TYR A 142 10.60 12.83 -27.46
N LEU A 143 11.56 13.67 -27.12
CA LEU A 143 12.00 14.80 -27.92
C LEU A 143 12.66 14.36 -29.24
N ALA A 144 13.46 13.30 -29.22
CA ALA A 144 14.10 12.73 -30.41
C ALA A 144 13.08 12.20 -31.43
N THR A 145 11.88 11.80 -30.98
CA THR A 145 10.76 11.38 -31.87
C THR A 145 9.90 12.54 -32.34
N GLY A 146 10.23 13.77 -32.00
CA GLY A 146 9.52 15.00 -32.42
C GLY A 146 8.37 15.40 -31.49
N GLY A 147 8.37 14.92 -30.26
CA GLY A 147 7.44 15.33 -29.22
C GLY A 147 7.62 16.81 -28.83
N ASP A 148 6.52 17.48 -28.50
CA ASP A 148 6.57 18.87 -28.00
C ASP A 148 6.98 18.86 -26.52
N PRO A 149 8.04 19.58 -26.12
CA PRO A 149 8.43 19.67 -24.71
C PRO A 149 7.29 20.08 -23.78
N ALA A 150 6.35 20.90 -24.24
CA ALA A 150 5.21 21.37 -23.45
C ALA A 150 4.17 20.27 -23.15
N ASP A 151 4.17 19.20 -23.92
CA ASP A 151 3.26 18.06 -23.77
C ASP A 151 3.90 16.87 -23.02
N TYR A 152 5.16 17.01 -22.60
CA TYR A 152 5.83 15.95 -21.83
C TYR A 152 5.24 15.83 -20.43
N THR A 153 4.91 14.60 -20.03
CA THR A 153 4.41 14.33 -18.69
C THR A 153 5.57 13.87 -17.79
N PRO A 154 5.90 14.63 -16.73
CA PRO A 154 6.97 14.25 -15.81
C PRO A 154 6.76 12.90 -15.14
N VAL A 155 7.85 12.23 -14.78
CA VAL A 155 7.80 11.07 -13.91
C VAL A 155 7.46 11.51 -12.49
N MET A 156 6.45 10.87 -11.90
CA MET A 156 6.07 11.14 -10.51
C MET A 156 6.66 10.05 -9.60
N ILE A 157 7.27 10.48 -8.49
CA ILE A 157 7.76 9.61 -7.43
C ILE A 157 7.20 10.12 -6.12
N ASP A 158 6.52 9.25 -5.40
CA ASP A 158 6.00 9.55 -4.06
C ASP A 158 6.50 8.46 -3.11
N ALA A 159 7.38 8.83 -2.19
CA ALA A 159 7.87 7.96 -1.12
C ALA A 159 7.29 8.44 0.21
N ASP A 160 6.55 7.57 0.87
CA ASP A 160 5.92 7.85 2.16
C ASP A 160 6.01 6.63 3.07
N TYR A 161 5.61 6.76 4.32
CA TYR A 161 5.61 5.68 5.28
C TYR A 161 4.40 5.71 6.20
N VAL A 162 4.04 4.54 6.70
CA VAL A 162 3.00 4.36 7.72
C VAL A 162 3.56 3.53 8.86
N VAL A 163 3.36 3.99 10.10
CA VAL A 163 3.64 3.19 11.30
C VAL A 163 2.40 2.36 11.59
N GLU A 164 2.53 1.04 11.46
CA GLU A 164 1.44 0.10 11.56
C GLU A 164 1.27 -0.44 12.98
N HIS A 165 2.39 -0.67 13.67
CA HIS A 165 2.40 -1.15 15.05
C HIS A 165 3.51 -0.51 15.87
N GLN A 166 3.18 -0.19 17.12
CA GLN A 166 4.16 0.25 18.11
C GLN A 166 3.76 -0.23 19.49
N SER A 167 4.63 -0.99 20.13
CA SER A 167 4.48 -1.50 21.49
C SER A 167 5.78 -1.29 22.30
N GLU A 168 5.84 -1.81 23.51
CA GLU A 168 7.09 -1.79 24.28
C GLU A 168 8.18 -2.66 23.66
N ARG A 169 7.79 -3.72 22.94
CA ARG A 169 8.71 -4.68 22.37
C ARG A 169 8.86 -4.55 20.86
N TYR A 170 7.79 -4.37 20.13
CA TYR A 170 7.82 -4.37 18.66
C TYR A 170 7.47 -3.02 18.07
N LEU A 171 8.21 -2.66 17.05
CA LEU A 171 7.90 -1.55 16.16
C LEU A 171 7.76 -2.08 14.74
N SER A 172 6.66 -1.76 14.07
CA SER A 172 6.43 -2.13 12.68
C SER A 172 5.94 -0.93 11.87
N PHE A 173 6.55 -0.73 10.71
CA PHE A 173 6.18 0.33 9.76
C PHE A 173 6.48 -0.12 8.33
N VAL A 174 5.80 0.50 7.37
CA VAL A 174 5.97 0.22 5.95
C VAL A 174 6.37 1.50 5.24
N VAL A 175 7.46 1.46 4.49
CA VAL A 175 7.82 2.52 3.54
C VAL A 175 7.28 2.11 2.17
N THR A 176 6.56 3.00 1.52
CA THR A 176 5.97 2.78 0.20
C THR A 176 6.55 3.78 -0.79
N VAL A 177 6.96 3.30 -1.96
CA VAL A 177 7.41 4.14 -3.06
C VAL A 177 6.51 3.89 -4.26
N THR A 178 5.79 4.93 -4.67
CA THR A 178 4.94 4.92 -5.85
C THR A 178 5.63 5.67 -6.98
N GLN A 179 5.80 5.01 -8.12
CA GLN A 179 6.30 5.62 -9.35
C GLN A 179 5.17 5.65 -10.38
N THR A 180 4.95 6.79 -11.01
CA THR A 180 3.96 6.93 -12.06
C THR A 180 4.63 7.42 -13.33
N ARG A 181 4.50 6.62 -14.40
CA ARG A 181 4.89 6.97 -15.76
C ARG A 181 3.66 6.85 -16.66
N ALA A 182 3.62 5.88 -17.57
CA ALA A 182 2.40 5.52 -18.30
C ALA A 182 1.41 4.76 -17.40
N THR A 183 1.94 3.98 -16.45
CA THR A 183 1.19 3.29 -15.40
C THR A 183 1.84 3.59 -14.05
N ALA A 184 1.05 3.57 -12.99
CA ALA A 184 1.59 3.58 -11.64
C ALA A 184 2.11 2.19 -11.28
N SER A 185 3.25 2.13 -10.59
CA SER A 185 3.75 0.94 -9.92
C SER A 185 4.10 1.29 -8.48
N GLN A 186 3.90 0.36 -7.58
CA GLN A 186 4.14 0.56 -6.16
C GLN A 186 5.10 -0.50 -5.64
N GLN A 187 6.09 -0.07 -4.88
CA GLN A 187 7.00 -0.92 -4.13
C GLN A 187 6.83 -0.64 -2.64
N PHE A 188 7.00 -1.64 -1.82
CA PHE A 188 6.87 -1.52 -0.37
C PHE A 188 8.07 -2.18 0.33
N PHE A 189 8.42 -1.61 1.47
CA PHE A 189 9.50 -2.08 2.33
C PHE A 189 9.00 -2.10 3.77
N PRO A 190 8.49 -3.25 4.24
CA PRO A 190 8.07 -3.40 5.62
C PRO A 190 9.28 -3.60 6.53
N TYR A 191 9.22 -3.01 7.70
CA TYR A 191 10.19 -3.16 8.78
C TYR A 191 9.46 -3.58 10.03
N THR A 192 9.86 -4.68 10.62
CA THR A 192 9.38 -5.14 11.92
C THR A 192 10.59 -5.48 12.78
N VAL A 193 10.81 -4.69 13.83
CA VAL A 193 11.98 -4.81 14.68
C VAL A 193 11.60 -5.06 16.13
N ASP A 194 12.38 -5.90 16.80
CA ASP A 194 12.31 -6.11 18.24
C ASP A 194 13.19 -5.05 18.93
N LEU A 195 12.55 -4.16 19.68
CA LEU A 195 13.22 -3.05 20.35
C LEU A 195 14.12 -3.50 21.51
N GLU A 196 13.89 -4.68 22.05
CA GLU A 196 14.69 -5.24 23.15
C GLU A 196 16.00 -5.81 22.63
N THR A 197 15.96 -6.55 21.52
CA THR A 197 17.16 -7.18 20.93
C THR A 197 17.84 -6.28 19.89
N GLY A 198 17.09 -5.42 19.21
CA GLY A 198 17.53 -4.60 18.09
C GLY A 198 17.61 -5.37 16.77
N GLU A 199 17.04 -6.56 16.71
CA GLU A 199 17.04 -7.41 15.53
C GLU A 199 15.72 -7.34 14.77
N ASP A 200 15.75 -7.71 13.48
CA ASP A 200 14.55 -7.84 12.68
C ASP A 200 13.76 -9.07 13.15
N VAL A 201 12.45 -8.92 13.20
CA VAL A 201 11.52 -9.98 13.57
C VAL A 201 11.13 -10.77 12.32
N THR A 202 11.08 -12.08 12.43
CA THR A 202 10.64 -12.98 11.37
C THR A 202 9.24 -13.53 11.65
N LEU A 203 8.55 -14.06 10.63
CA LEU A 203 7.29 -14.78 10.82
C LEU A 203 7.46 -16.00 11.71
N GLN A 204 8.61 -16.64 11.67
CA GLN A 204 8.93 -17.77 12.56
C GLN A 204 9.03 -17.37 14.02
N ASP A 205 9.60 -16.19 14.33
CA ASP A 205 9.69 -15.68 15.71
C ASP A 205 8.31 -15.41 16.30
N LEU A 206 7.35 -15.02 15.46
CA LEU A 206 5.98 -14.70 15.86
C LEU A 206 5.05 -15.90 15.91
N LEU A 207 5.17 -16.83 14.97
CA LEU A 207 4.22 -17.92 14.73
C LEU A 207 4.79 -19.32 15.05
N GLY A 208 6.10 -19.42 15.35
CA GLY A 208 6.77 -20.68 15.67
C GLY A 208 7.21 -21.50 14.46
N GLU A 209 7.60 -22.74 14.69
CA GLU A 209 8.19 -23.63 13.68
C GLU A 209 7.27 -23.89 12.48
N ASP A 210 5.96 -24.01 12.72
CA ASP A 210 4.95 -24.33 11.69
C ASP A 210 4.40 -23.06 11.00
N TRP A 211 5.11 -21.94 11.09
CA TRP A 211 4.65 -20.65 10.57
C TRP A 211 4.24 -20.66 9.10
N LYS A 212 4.98 -21.36 8.24
CA LYS A 212 4.66 -21.46 6.81
C LYS A 212 3.34 -22.17 6.56
N GLU A 213 3.07 -23.24 7.28
CA GLU A 213 1.82 -23.98 7.15
C GLU A 213 0.65 -23.12 7.60
N THR A 214 0.81 -22.43 8.73
CA THR A 214 -0.19 -21.50 9.28
C THR A 214 -0.50 -20.37 8.31
N VAL A 215 0.53 -19.70 7.80
CA VAL A 215 0.38 -18.58 6.85
C VAL A 215 -0.24 -19.06 5.54
N ASN A 216 0.26 -20.17 4.97
CA ASN A 216 -0.26 -20.72 3.72
C ASN A 216 -1.73 -21.13 3.83
N ALA A 217 -2.15 -21.72 4.95
CA ALA A 217 -3.54 -22.09 5.17
C ALA A 217 -4.43 -20.84 5.24
N SER A 218 -4.02 -19.83 6.00
CA SER A 218 -4.74 -18.58 6.15
C SER A 218 -4.88 -17.83 4.82
N VAL A 219 -3.78 -17.67 4.08
CA VAL A 219 -3.80 -16.98 2.77
C VAL A 219 -4.71 -17.70 1.78
N LYS A 220 -4.64 -19.04 1.67
CA LYS A 220 -5.50 -19.84 0.79
C LYS A 220 -6.98 -19.69 1.14
N GLU A 221 -7.32 -19.70 2.42
CA GLU A 221 -8.68 -19.49 2.87
C GLU A 221 -9.19 -18.09 2.51
N GLN A 222 -8.39 -17.06 2.77
CA GLN A 222 -8.74 -15.69 2.46
C GLN A 222 -8.87 -15.44 0.95
N ILE A 223 -7.98 -16.02 0.12
CA ILE A 223 -8.12 -15.99 -1.34
C ILE A 223 -9.45 -16.63 -1.76
N ALA A 224 -9.77 -17.81 -1.24
CA ALA A 224 -11.02 -18.49 -1.57
C ALA A 224 -12.26 -17.69 -1.15
N GLN A 225 -12.20 -16.97 -0.03
CA GLN A 225 -13.28 -16.09 0.42
C GLN A 225 -13.40 -14.83 -0.46
N ARG A 226 -12.27 -14.15 -0.72
CA ARG A 226 -12.23 -12.92 -1.52
C ARG A 226 -12.62 -13.17 -2.98
N SER A 227 -12.25 -14.32 -3.55
CA SER A 227 -12.61 -14.73 -4.92
C SER A 227 -14.12 -15.00 -5.11
N GLN A 228 -14.94 -14.96 -4.06
CA GLN A 228 -16.41 -15.02 -4.20
C GLN A 228 -16.97 -13.70 -4.77
N ASP A 229 -16.22 -12.61 -4.64
CA ASP A 229 -16.50 -11.36 -5.31
C ASP A 229 -15.85 -11.39 -6.71
N PRO A 230 -16.62 -11.28 -7.81
CA PRO A 230 -16.08 -11.34 -9.16
C PRO A 230 -15.11 -10.19 -9.51
N ASP A 231 -15.09 -9.14 -8.70
CA ASP A 231 -14.15 -8.02 -8.88
C ASP A 231 -12.76 -8.33 -8.29
N ASN A 232 -12.65 -9.38 -7.46
CA ASN A 232 -11.38 -9.85 -6.89
C ASN A 232 -10.89 -11.07 -7.67
N PHE A 233 -9.85 -10.88 -8.44
CA PHE A 233 -9.26 -11.93 -9.25
C PHE A 233 -7.87 -12.32 -8.74
N TYR A 234 -7.66 -13.60 -8.53
CA TYR A 234 -6.37 -14.20 -8.20
C TYR A 234 -5.96 -15.21 -9.28
N TRP A 235 -4.66 -15.40 -9.47
CA TRP A 235 -4.16 -16.45 -10.36
C TRP A 235 -4.55 -17.83 -9.80
N ASP A 236 -5.06 -18.71 -10.68
CA ASP A 236 -5.54 -20.05 -10.32
C ASP A 236 -4.97 -21.15 -11.20
N GLY A 237 -4.03 -20.82 -12.10
CA GLY A 237 -3.44 -21.72 -13.09
C GLY A 237 -4.21 -21.84 -14.39
N SER A 238 -5.45 -21.34 -14.47
CA SER A 238 -6.32 -21.50 -15.66
C SER A 238 -5.78 -20.79 -16.91
N ASN A 239 -5.03 -19.70 -16.72
CA ASN A 239 -4.44 -18.91 -17.80
C ASN A 239 -2.94 -19.19 -18.02
N GLY A 240 -2.42 -20.30 -17.48
CA GLY A 240 -1.01 -20.65 -17.54
C GLY A 240 -0.12 -19.86 -16.60
N ILE A 241 -0.71 -19.04 -15.70
CA ILE A 241 -0.04 -18.35 -14.61
C ILE A 241 -0.39 -19.09 -13.34
N GLU A 242 0.62 -19.62 -12.65
CA GLU A 242 0.43 -20.39 -11.41
C GLU A 242 -0.19 -19.51 -10.32
N GLY A 243 -1.17 -20.05 -9.60
CA GLY A 243 -1.77 -19.40 -8.46
C GLY A 243 -0.90 -19.49 -7.20
N PHE A 244 -1.36 -18.90 -6.11
CA PHE A 244 -0.67 -18.96 -4.84
C PHE A 244 -0.50 -20.40 -4.35
N THR A 245 0.74 -20.80 -4.11
CA THR A 245 1.09 -22.14 -3.58
C THR A 245 1.63 -22.08 -2.17
N SER A 246 2.60 -21.22 -1.93
CA SER A 246 3.27 -21.05 -0.62
C SER A 246 3.95 -19.68 -0.53
N VAL A 247 4.03 -19.14 0.68
CA VAL A 247 4.87 -17.97 0.98
C VAL A 247 6.34 -18.30 0.85
N ARG A 248 7.16 -17.29 0.57
CA ARG A 248 8.63 -17.36 0.53
C ARG A 248 9.20 -17.43 1.96
N ASP A 249 10.49 -17.80 2.08
CA ASP A 249 11.18 -17.77 3.39
C ASP A 249 11.35 -16.35 3.92
N ASP A 250 11.50 -15.39 3.02
CA ASP A 250 11.64 -13.97 3.25
C ASP A 250 10.36 -13.19 2.93
N GLN A 251 9.18 -13.81 3.09
CA GLN A 251 7.90 -13.17 2.79
C GLN A 251 7.77 -11.84 3.54
N PRO A 252 7.58 -10.72 2.83
CA PRO A 252 7.38 -9.43 3.46
C PRO A 252 6.13 -9.42 4.34
N PHE A 253 6.23 -8.80 5.51
CA PHE A 253 5.12 -8.63 6.42
C PHE A 253 5.33 -7.43 7.34
N TYR A 254 4.26 -6.95 7.91
CA TYR A 254 4.25 -5.99 9.02
C TYR A 254 3.33 -6.48 10.14
N LEU A 255 3.42 -5.88 11.32
CA LEU A 255 2.44 -6.07 12.39
C LEU A 255 1.38 -4.99 12.29
N ASN A 256 0.10 -5.37 12.32
CA ASN A 256 -1.00 -4.41 12.39
C ASN A 256 -1.20 -3.87 13.81
N ALA A 257 -2.18 -2.98 13.98
CA ALA A 257 -2.48 -2.34 15.26
C ALA A 257 -2.81 -3.33 16.40
N ASP A 258 -3.30 -4.52 16.06
CA ASP A 258 -3.62 -5.58 17.02
C ASP A 258 -2.41 -6.49 17.32
N GLY A 259 -1.27 -6.26 16.63
CA GLY A 259 -0.05 -7.04 16.75
C GLY A 259 -0.07 -8.33 15.93
N ASN A 260 -1.03 -8.51 15.05
CA ASN A 260 -1.09 -9.65 14.13
C ASN A 260 -0.18 -9.42 12.92
N PRO A 261 0.55 -10.43 12.44
CA PRO A 261 1.27 -10.35 11.20
C PRO A 261 0.34 -10.15 9.99
N VAL A 262 0.69 -9.24 9.11
CA VAL A 262 0.02 -9.04 7.83
C VAL A 262 1.06 -9.31 6.74
N VAL A 263 0.91 -10.41 6.00
CA VAL A 263 1.81 -10.74 4.89
C VAL A 263 1.42 -9.97 3.64
N MET A 264 2.43 -9.49 2.93
CA MET A 264 2.28 -8.64 1.75
C MET A 264 2.77 -9.36 0.50
N PHE A 265 2.07 -9.16 -0.61
CA PHE A 265 2.43 -9.67 -1.92
C PHE A 265 2.56 -8.50 -2.91
N GLU A 266 3.60 -8.56 -3.73
CA GLU A 266 3.86 -7.56 -4.75
C GLU A 266 2.79 -7.56 -5.85
N GLU A 267 2.70 -6.45 -6.58
CA GLU A 267 1.90 -6.40 -7.80
C GLU A 267 2.31 -7.55 -8.73
N TYR A 268 1.33 -8.22 -9.32
CA TYR A 268 1.51 -9.39 -10.21
C TYR A 268 1.98 -10.68 -9.54
N GLU A 269 2.26 -10.71 -8.23
CA GLU A 269 2.77 -11.92 -7.57
C GLU A 269 1.69 -13.02 -7.49
N ILE A 270 0.48 -12.69 -7.04
CA ILE A 270 -0.63 -13.64 -6.89
C ILE A 270 -1.91 -13.21 -7.60
N ALA A 271 -1.95 -11.99 -8.12
CA ALA A 271 -3.09 -11.38 -8.78
C ALA A 271 -2.62 -10.46 -9.93
N PRO A 272 -3.50 -10.03 -10.87
CA PRO A 272 -3.17 -9.04 -11.87
C PRO A 272 -2.81 -7.68 -11.26
N GLY A 273 -1.94 -6.91 -11.91
CA GLY A 273 -1.44 -5.65 -11.40
C GLY A 273 -2.52 -4.59 -11.10
N TYR A 274 -3.69 -4.66 -11.72
CA TYR A 274 -4.80 -3.74 -11.38
C TYR A 274 -5.39 -3.98 -9.98
N VAL A 275 -5.12 -5.15 -9.38
CA VAL A 275 -5.50 -5.48 -7.99
C VAL A 275 -4.59 -4.73 -7.02
N GLY A 276 -3.32 -4.52 -7.42
CA GLY A 276 -2.33 -3.83 -6.60
C GLY A 276 -1.59 -4.77 -5.66
N ILE A 277 -1.11 -4.21 -4.56
CA ILE A 277 -0.48 -4.95 -3.46
C ILE A 277 -1.57 -5.67 -2.67
N GLU A 278 -1.39 -6.97 -2.46
CA GLU A 278 -2.31 -7.79 -1.68
C GLU A 278 -1.77 -8.04 -0.27
N GLU A 279 -2.65 -7.91 0.71
CA GLU A 279 -2.34 -8.00 2.13
C GLU A 279 -3.26 -9.02 2.82
N PHE A 280 -2.67 -9.90 3.64
CA PHE A 280 -3.40 -10.94 4.35
C PHE A 280 -3.02 -10.95 5.82
N GLU A 281 -3.97 -10.60 6.67
CA GLU A 281 -3.81 -10.68 8.12
C GLU A 281 -3.78 -12.15 8.56
N ILE A 282 -2.78 -12.50 9.35
CA ILE A 282 -2.64 -13.83 9.94
C ILE A 282 -3.02 -13.74 11.41
N VAL A 283 -4.22 -14.18 11.72
CA VAL A 283 -4.68 -14.26 13.12
C VAL A 283 -4.21 -15.58 13.70
N PRO A 284 -3.28 -15.57 14.68
CA PRO A 284 -2.87 -16.80 15.34
C PRO A 284 -4.10 -17.48 15.95
N GLN A 285 -4.35 -18.74 15.60
CA GLN A 285 -5.43 -19.50 16.25
C GLN A 285 -5.03 -19.68 17.72
N GLY A 286 -5.76 -19.03 18.61
CA GLY A 286 -5.52 -19.15 20.05
C GLY A 286 -5.58 -20.61 20.49
N GLU A 287 -4.63 -21.00 21.35
CA GLU A 287 -4.67 -22.28 22.07
C GLU A 287 -5.92 -22.41 22.95
#